data_fd1b0dfc14a0706d599eddb03241df36
#
_entry.id   fd1b0dfc14a0706d599eddb03241df36
#
_cell.length_a   1.000
_cell.length_b   1.000
_cell.length_c   1.000
_cell.angle_alpha   90.00
_cell.angle_beta   90.00
_cell.angle_gamma   90.00
#
_symmetry.space_group_name_H-M   'P 1'
#
loop_
_entity.id
_entity.type
_entity.pdbx_description
1 polymer ?
#
loop_
_entity_poly.entity_id
_entity_poly.type
_entity_poly.pdbx_seq_one_letter_code
_entity_poly.pdbx_strand_id
1 'polypeptide(L)'
;EEHGLDAFRELSRRPFRQANKLPIQLEKLIIGLKKEKPHWGAMKIRERLLKKYPNIRHPPANSTVHAVLDRNGLVNVRKRRNRNYKLQGTDLLPGQNPNDLWCADYKGEFMLGSGQYCYPLTITDYKSRYLIACEGLETTKEAYAITVFENIFKEYGIPGAIRTDNGVPFSSPNALYGLSRLSVWWLRLGIRVERIEPGKPQQNGRHERMHLTLKREATKPAEENFLRQQSRFDSF
;
A
#
# COMPACT_ATOMS: atom_id res chain seq x y z
N GLU A 1 -59.07 -15.83 -0.84
CA GLU A 1 -58.74 -16.80 0.22
C GLU A 1 -57.44 -17.59 -0.03
N GLU A 2 -56.78 -17.46 -1.20
CA GLU A 2 -55.60 -18.28 -1.57
C GLU A 2 -54.24 -17.86 -0.95
N HIS A 3 -54.15 -16.73 -0.28
CA HIS A 3 -52.84 -16.27 0.23
C HIS A 3 -52.71 -16.16 1.77
N GLY A 4 -53.77 -16.44 2.52
CA GLY A 4 -53.75 -16.50 3.99
C GLY A 4 -52.98 -15.33 4.65
N LEU A 5 -52.22 -15.61 5.72
CA LEU A 5 -51.42 -14.65 6.44
C LEU A 5 -50.27 -14.07 5.62
N ASP A 6 -49.84 -14.70 4.52
CA ASP A 6 -48.77 -14.17 3.64
C ASP A 6 -49.21 -12.94 2.82
N ALA A 7 -50.55 -12.71 2.70
CA ALA A 7 -51.06 -11.49 2.07
C ALA A 7 -50.76 -10.21 2.86
N PHE A 8 -50.42 -10.32 4.15
CA PHE A 8 -50.07 -9.21 5.03
C PHE A 8 -48.57 -8.92 5.06
N ARG A 9 -47.73 -9.70 4.34
CA ARG A 9 -46.30 -9.39 4.23
C ARG A 9 -46.08 -8.16 3.36
N GLU A 10 -45.38 -7.19 3.90
CA GLU A 10 -44.95 -6.03 3.12
C GLU A 10 -44.06 -6.44 1.94
N LEU A 11 -44.58 -6.26 0.72
CA LEU A 11 -43.80 -6.45 -0.50
C LEU A 11 -42.77 -5.34 -0.65
N SER A 12 -41.58 -5.68 -1.20
CA SER A 12 -40.55 -4.72 -1.46
C SER A 12 -41.05 -3.58 -2.35
N ARG A 13 -40.97 -2.35 -1.87
CA ARG A 13 -41.35 -1.14 -2.63
C ARG A 13 -40.27 -0.72 -3.66
N ARG A 14 -39.25 -1.56 -3.88
CA ARG A 14 -38.21 -1.27 -4.88
C ARG A 14 -38.78 -1.32 -6.29
N PRO A 15 -38.54 -0.28 -7.11
CA PRO A 15 -39.00 -0.25 -8.49
C PRO A 15 -38.33 -1.40 -9.29
N PHE A 16 -39.13 -2.08 -10.12
CA PHE A 16 -38.63 -3.14 -11.02
C PHE A 16 -37.62 -2.62 -12.06
N ARG A 17 -37.73 -1.35 -12.44
CA ARG A 17 -36.78 -0.66 -13.33
C ARG A 17 -36.20 0.54 -12.60
N GLN A 18 -34.86 0.56 -12.50
CA GLN A 18 -34.10 1.71 -12.01
C GLN A 18 -33.43 2.38 -13.20
N ALA A 19 -33.84 3.60 -13.53
CA ALA A 19 -33.31 4.35 -14.68
C ALA A 19 -31.78 4.55 -14.62
N ASN A 20 -31.22 4.62 -13.41
CA ASN A 20 -29.78 4.83 -13.17
C ASN A 20 -29.02 3.54 -12.88
N LYS A 21 -29.57 2.35 -13.22
CA LYS A 21 -28.86 1.10 -13.03
C LYS A 21 -27.71 1.01 -14.03
N LEU A 22 -26.53 0.66 -13.50
CA LEU A 22 -25.34 0.46 -14.35
C LEU A 22 -25.61 -0.63 -15.40
N PRO A 23 -25.19 -0.46 -16.67
CA PRO A 23 -25.31 -1.50 -17.69
C PRO A 23 -24.68 -2.82 -17.24
N ILE A 24 -25.36 -3.93 -17.50
CA ILE A 24 -24.92 -5.28 -17.08
C ILE A 24 -23.50 -5.60 -17.59
N GLN A 25 -23.13 -5.10 -18.77
CA GLN A 25 -21.81 -5.27 -19.35
C GLN A 25 -20.73 -4.63 -18.47
N LEU A 26 -20.95 -3.40 -17.97
CA LEU A 26 -20.01 -2.71 -17.06
C LEU A 26 -19.94 -3.40 -15.71
N GLU A 27 -21.05 -3.93 -15.19
CA GLU A 27 -21.05 -4.72 -13.95
C GLU A 27 -20.18 -5.98 -14.09
N LYS A 28 -20.31 -6.70 -15.20
CA LYS A 28 -19.47 -7.89 -15.49
C LYS A 28 -17.99 -7.54 -15.56
N LEU A 29 -17.62 -6.40 -16.15
CA LEU A 29 -16.23 -5.93 -16.20
C LEU A 29 -15.69 -5.60 -14.82
N ILE A 30 -16.47 -4.91 -13.97
CA ILE A 30 -16.11 -4.58 -12.58
C ILE A 30 -15.88 -5.87 -11.78
N ILE A 31 -16.77 -6.84 -11.90
CA ILE A 31 -16.67 -8.15 -11.22
C ILE A 31 -15.43 -8.91 -11.72
N GLY A 32 -15.17 -8.91 -13.03
CA GLY A 32 -13.99 -9.54 -13.63
C GLY A 32 -12.70 -8.96 -13.07
N LEU A 33 -12.56 -7.63 -13.07
CA LEU A 33 -11.40 -6.93 -12.50
C LEU A 33 -11.21 -7.22 -11.01
N LYS A 34 -12.31 -7.34 -10.26
CA LYS A 34 -12.25 -7.71 -8.85
C LYS A 34 -11.78 -9.14 -8.64
N LYS A 35 -12.16 -10.08 -9.51
CA LYS A 35 -11.67 -11.46 -9.48
C LYS A 35 -10.19 -11.56 -9.84
N GLU A 36 -9.72 -10.76 -10.81
CA GLU A 36 -8.29 -10.65 -11.16
C GLU A 36 -7.47 -10.11 -9.97
N LYS A 37 -8.01 -9.12 -9.23
CA LYS A 37 -7.34 -8.45 -8.10
C LYS A 37 -8.23 -8.44 -6.84
N PRO A 38 -8.36 -9.57 -6.11
CA PRO A 38 -9.30 -9.73 -5.00
C PRO A 38 -9.11 -8.74 -3.86
N HIS A 39 -7.89 -8.20 -3.69
CA HIS A 39 -7.55 -7.29 -2.58
C HIS A 39 -7.85 -5.81 -2.89
N TRP A 40 -8.18 -5.48 -4.16
CA TRP A 40 -8.43 -4.10 -4.55
C TRP A 40 -9.80 -3.61 -4.10
N GLY A 41 -9.84 -2.38 -3.60
CA GLY A 41 -11.09 -1.67 -3.28
C GLY A 41 -11.72 -1.02 -4.51
N ALA A 42 -12.93 -0.50 -4.35
CA ALA A 42 -13.72 0.09 -5.43
C ALA A 42 -12.97 1.20 -6.20
N MET A 43 -12.16 2.01 -5.53
CA MET A 43 -11.38 3.09 -6.15
C MET A 43 -10.34 2.52 -7.15
N LYS A 44 -9.52 1.58 -6.72
CA LYS A 44 -8.50 0.94 -7.59
C LYS A 44 -9.15 0.18 -8.76
N ILE A 45 -10.27 -0.52 -8.51
CA ILE A 45 -11.03 -1.20 -9.57
C ILE A 45 -11.56 -0.20 -10.59
N ARG A 46 -12.11 0.94 -10.16
CA ARG A 46 -12.57 2.00 -11.05
C ARG A 46 -11.44 2.56 -11.91
N GLU A 47 -10.30 2.89 -11.31
CA GLU A 47 -9.14 3.41 -12.04
C GLU A 47 -8.62 2.39 -13.08
N ARG A 48 -8.54 1.12 -12.71
CA ARG A 48 -8.16 0.06 -13.65
C ARG A 48 -9.16 -0.10 -14.78
N LEU A 49 -10.46 -0.01 -14.46
CA LEU A 49 -11.54 -0.04 -15.46
C LEU A 49 -11.35 1.06 -16.50
N LEU A 50 -11.10 2.30 -16.06
CA LEU A 50 -10.91 3.45 -16.95
C LEU A 50 -9.62 3.36 -17.78
N LYS A 51 -8.53 2.85 -17.21
CA LYS A 51 -7.28 2.62 -17.94
C LYS A 51 -7.43 1.53 -19.00
N LYS A 52 -8.15 0.43 -18.68
CA LYS A 52 -8.33 -0.71 -19.60
C LYS A 52 -9.38 -0.43 -20.69
N TYR A 53 -10.36 0.43 -20.39
CA TYR A 53 -11.48 0.77 -21.26
C TYR A 53 -11.71 2.29 -21.34
N PRO A 54 -10.83 3.05 -22.02
CA PRO A 54 -10.90 4.51 -22.06
C PRO A 54 -12.16 5.06 -22.74
N ASN A 55 -12.82 4.26 -23.56
CA ASN A 55 -14.00 4.65 -24.34
C ASN A 55 -15.33 4.56 -23.55
N ILE A 56 -15.30 4.35 -22.24
CA ILE A 56 -16.52 4.35 -21.43
C ILE A 56 -17.10 5.76 -21.39
N ARG A 57 -18.23 5.97 -22.07
CA ARG A 57 -18.89 7.26 -22.22
C ARG A 57 -19.36 7.88 -20.88
N HIS A 58 -19.76 7.03 -19.93
CA HIS A 58 -20.21 7.43 -18.60
C HIS A 58 -19.51 6.57 -17.55
N PRO A 59 -18.35 7.02 -17.02
CA PRO A 59 -17.62 6.27 -16.04
C PRO A 59 -18.37 6.20 -14.69
N PRO A 60 -18.49 5.00 -14.09
CA PRO A 60 -19.20 4.85 -12.82
C PRO A 60 -18.50 5.59 -11.69
N ALA A 61 -19.27 6.14 -10.75
CA ALA A 61 -18.71 6.70 -9.51
C ALA A 61 -18.13 5.60 -8.61
N ASN A 62 -17.22 5.95 -7.69
CA ASN A 62 -16.64 4.99 -6.75
C ASN A 62 -17.71 4.30 -5.88
N SER A 63 -18.77 5.05 -5.48
CA SER A 63 -19.91 4.50 -4.74
C SER A 63 -20.69 3.47 -5.56
N THR A 64 -20.86 3.71 -6.85
CA THR A 64 -21.54 2.77 -7.77
C THR A 64 -20.72 1.49 -7.91
N VAL A 65 -19.40 1.59 -8.09
CA VAL A 65 -18.50 0.43 -8.15
C VAL A 65 -18.56 -0.35 -6.83
N HIS A 66 -18.52 0.36 -5.68
CA HIS A 66 -18.66 -0.28 -4.38
C HIS A 66 -19.98 -1.02 -4.24
N ALA A 67 -21.10 -0.41 -4.61
CA ALA A 67 -22.42 -1.03 -4.55
C ALA A 67 -22.54 -2.29 -5.44
N VAL A 68 -21.88 -2.28 -6.63
CA VAL A 68 -21.79 -3.47 -7.48
C VAL A 68 -21.02 -4.59 -6.78
N LEU A 69 -19.86 -4.26 -6.19
CA LEU A 69 -19.05 -5.25 -5.48
C LEU A 69 -19.75 -5.80 -4.23
N ASP A 70 -20.44 -4.94 -3.48
CA ASP A 70 -21.14 -5.29 -2.25
C ASP A 70 -22.30 -6.26 -2.51
N ARG A 71 -23.20 -5.94 -3.44
CA ARG A 71 -24.33 -6.82 -3.80
C ARG A 71 -23.91 -8.18 -4.40
N ASN A 72 -22.66 -8.27 -4.90
CA ASN A 72 -22.07 -9.55 -5.35
C ASN A 72 -21.22 -10.24 -4.28
N GLY A 73 -21.26 -9.78 -3.01
CA GLY A 73 -20.51 -10.38 -1.91
C GLY A 73 -18.99 -10.27 -2.02
N LEU A 74 -18.50 -9.34 -2.85
CA LEU A 74 -17.07 -9.16 -3.12
C LEU A 74 -16.41 -8.09 -2.23
N VAL A 75 -17.14 -7.56 -1.24
CA VAL A 75 -16.65 -6.60 -0.26
C VAL A 75 -16.43 -7.30 1.07
N ASN A 76 -15.17 -7.33 1.53
CA ASN A 76 -14.86 -7.79 2.88
C ASN A 76 -15.17 -6.67 3.89
N VAL A 77 -16.26 -6.78 4.61
CA VAL A 77 -16.61 -5.88 5.71
C VAL A 77 -15.64 -6.12 6.86
N ARG A 78 -14.62 -5.25 7.00
CA ARG A 78 -13.78 -5.25 8.20
C ARG A 78 -14.54 -4.57 9.31
N LYS A 79 -14.77 -5.26 10.44
CA LYS A 79 -15.22 -4.61 11.68
C LYS A 79 -14.27 -3.45 11.98
N ARG A 80 -14.76 -2.22 11.97
CA ARG A 80 -14.01 -1.05 12.41
C ARG A 80 -13.61 -1.29 13.86
N ARG A 81 -12.33 -1.49 14.14
CA ARG A 81 -11.79 -1.33 15.48
C ARG A 81 -11.87 0.17 15.80
N ASN A 82 -12.67 0.54 16.78
CA ASN A 82 -12.61 1.88 17.38
C ASN A 82 -11.22 2.06 17.97
N ARG A 83 -10.37 2.79 17.28
CA ARG A 83 -9.05 3.19 17.77
C ARG A 83 -9.21 4.56 18.40
N ASN A 84 -9.50 4.59 19.68
CA ASN A 84 -9.33 5.80 20.50
C ASN A 84 -7.83 5.94 20.82
N TYR A 85 -7.05 6.47 19.88
CA TYR A 85 -5.67 6.87 20.14
C TYR A 85 -5.60 8.39 20.19
N LYS A 86 -5.38 8.94 21.38
CA LYS A 86 -4.82 10.28 21.52
C LYS A 86 -3.39 10.20 21.02
N LEU A 87 -3.14 10.75 19.83
CA LEU A 87 -1.81 10.95 19.28
C LEU A 87 -1.09 11.99 20.14
N GLN A 88 -0.29 11.55 21.10
CA GLN A 88 0.82 12.36 21.62
C GLN A 88 1.99 12.09 20.67
N GLY A 89 2.14 12.96 19.66
CA GLY A 89 3.20 12.84 18.67
C GLY A 89 4.43 13.62 19.09
N THR A 90 5.60 13.13 18.73
CA THR A 90 6.78 13.95 18.49
C THR A 90 6.55 14.81 17.26
N ASP A 91 7.27 15.92 17.14
CA ASP A 91 7.26 16.82 15.99
C ASP A 91 7.82 16.12 14.72
N LEU A 92 7.02 15.23 14.16
CA LEU A 92 7.30 14.64 12.87
C LEU A 92 6.85 15.62 11.77
N LEU A 93 7.71 15.88 10.80
CA LEU A 93 7.38 16.77 9.69
C LEU A 93 6.13 16.24 8.95
N PRO A 94 5.12 17.09 8.78
CA PRO A 94 4.07 16.79 7.82
C PRO A 94 4.64 17.03 6.42
N GLY A 95 5.10 16.00 5.72
CA GLY A 95 5.48 16.15 4.30
C GLY A 95 4.30 16.72 3.52
N GLN A 96 4.40 17.98 3.09
CA GLN A 96 3.30 18.69 2.40
C GLN A 96 3.39 18.53 0.88
N ASN A 97 4.62 18.40 0.37
CA ASN A 97 4.89 18.23 -1.05
C ASN A 97 5.61 16.91 -1.32
N PRO A 98 5.60 16.41 -2.57
CA PRO A 98 6.49 15.34 -2.97
C PRO A 98 7.96 15.70 -2.69
N ASN A 99 8.75 14.73 -2.29
CA ASN A 99 10.15 14.84 -1.88
C ASN A 99 10.42 15.63 -0.58
N ASP A 100 9.40 16.15 0.12
CA ASP A 100 9.64 16.72 1.45
C ASP A 100 10.06 15.62 2.45
N LEU A 101 9.42 14.45 2.36
CA LEU A 101 9.64 13.35 3.30
C LEU A 101 9.47 11.99 2.61
N TRP A 102 10.49 11.16 2.69
CA TRP A 102 10.42 9.75 2.32
C TRP A 102 10.31 8.87 3.56
N CYS A 103 9.60 7.75 3.43
CA CYS A 103 9.56 6.70 4.44
C CYS A 103 10.30 5.48 3.92
N ALA A 104 11.25 4.97 4.69
CA ALA A 104 12.02 3.78 4.35
C ALA A 104 11.89 2.72 5.45
N ASP A 105 11.72 1.46 5.04
CA ASP A 105 11.57 0.34 5.97
C ASP A 105 11.87 -0.98 5.24
N TYR A 106 12.32 -1.99 6.01
CA TYR A 106 12.39 -3.37 5.55
C TYR A 106 11.07 -4.08 5.80
N LYS A 107 10.55 -4.73 4.78
CA LYS A 107 9.29 -5.48 4.89
C LYS A 107 9.35 -6.67 5.85
N GLY A 108 10.52 -7.05 6.28
CA GLY A 108 10.82 -8.33 6.92
C GLY A 108 11.11 -9.41 5.88
N GLU A 109 11.89 -10.40 6.29
CA GLU A 109 12.35 -11.46 5.40
C GLU A 109 11.25 -12.45 5.01
N PHE A 110 11.43 -13.06 3.86
CA PHE A 110 10.72 -14.25 3.42
C PHE A 110 11.63 -15.12 2.55
N MET A 111 11.35 -16.41 2.50
CA MET A 111 12.14 -17.39 1.77
C MET A 111 11.67 -17.49 0.32
N LEU A 112 12.59 -17.42 -0.62
CA LEU A 112 12.39 -17.69 -2.04
C LEU A 112 12.32 -19.22 -2.30
N GLY A 113 11.82 -19.61 -3.46
CA GLY A 113 11.79 -21.01 -3.87
C GLY A 113 13.18 -21.67 -3.91
N SER A 114 14.24 -20.88 -4.16
CA SER A 114 15.64 -21.32 -4.08
C SER A 114 16.14 -21.62 -2.65
N GLY A 115 15.35 -21.34 -1.61
CA GLY A 115 15.77 -21.47 -0.21
C GLY A 115 16.56 -20.28 0.34
N GLN A 116 16.77 -19.23 -0.46
CA GLN A 116 17.42 -17.99 -0.04
C GLN A 116 16.42 -17.03 0.62
N TYR A 117 16.86 -16.28 1.63
CA TYR A 117 16.05 -15.23 2.24
C TYR A 117 16.13 -13.93 1.43
N CYS A 118 14.98 -13.31 1.22
CA CYS A 118 14.85 -12.01 0.59
C CYS A 118 14.40 -10.98 1.63
N TYR A 119 15.11 -9.85 1.69
CA TYR A 119 14.86 -8.71 2.58
C TYR A 119 14.43 -7.50 1.75
N PRO A 120 13.14 -7.30 1.45
CA PRO A 120 12.72 -6.17 0.64
C PRO A 120 12.92 -4.85 1.37
N LEU A 121 13.77 -3.99 0.83
CA LEU A 121 13.88 -2.58 1.20
C LEU A 121 12.84 -1.80 0.42
N THR A 122 11.97 -1.11 1.11
CA THR A 122 10.91 -0.31 0.49
C THR A 122 11.07 1.15 0.85
N ILE A 123 10.93 2.03 -0.14
CA ILE A 123 11.02 3.47 0.05
C ILE A 123 9.81 4.11 -0.64
N THR A 124 9.06 4.92 0.10
CA THR A 124 7.86 5.60 -0.40
C THR A 124 7.94 7.10 -0.14
N ASP A 125 7.45 7.89 -1.06
CA ASP A 125 7.16 9.30 -0.80
C ASP A 125 5.93 9.43 0.12
N TYR A 126 6.07 10.19 1.19
CA TYR A 126 5.04 10.31 2.21
C TYR A 126 3.78 11.02 1.70
N LYS A 127 3.94 12.04 0.86
CA LYS A 127 2.82 12.85 0.37
C LYS A 127 2.06 12.16 -0.75
N SER A 128 2.74 11.81 -1.82
CA SER A 128 2.15 11.18 -3.01
C SER A 128 1.78 9.72 -2.78
N ARG A 129 2.45 9.05 -1.82
CA ARG A 129 2.41 7.60 -1.57
C ARG A 129 2.99 6.79 -2.73
N TYR A 130 3.77 7.44 -3.58
CA TYR A 130 4.49 6.77 -4.65
C TYR A 130 5.53 5.82 -4.06
N LEU A 131 5.59 4.61 -4.56
CA LEU A 131 6.62 3.63 -4.22
C LEU A 131 7.85 3.97 -5.06
N ILE A 132 8.84 4.59 -4.41
CA ILE A 132 10.09 5.03 -5.07
C ILE A 132 10.98 3.82 -5.35
N ALA A 133 11.09 2.90 -4.39
CA ALA A 133 11.84 1.67 -4.57
C ALA A 133 11.22 0.50 -3.79
N CYS A 134 11.36 -0.69 -4.34
CA CYS A 134 11.10 -1.96 -3.68
C CYS A 134 12.17 -2.96 -4.12
N GLU A 135 13.29 -2.98 -3.39
CA GLU A 135 14.47 -3.77 -3.76
C GLU A 135 14.59 -5.03 -2.91
N GLY A 136 14.63 -6.17 -3.58
CA GLY A 136 14.87 -7.46 -2.95
C GLY A 136 16.34 -7.66 -2.64
N LEU A 137 16.74 -7.53 -1.37
CA LEU A 137 18.13 -7.65 -0.94
C LEU A 137 18.37 -9.00 -0.27
N GLU A 138 19.61 -9.51 -0.39
CA GLU A 138 20.03 -10.75 0.28
C GLU A 138 20.28 -10.56 1.77
N THR A 139 20.46 -9.33 2.21
CA THR A 139 20.79 -8.98 3.59
C THR A 139 20.39 -7.53 3.90
N THR A 140 20.26 -7.22 5.17
CA THR A 140 20.00 -5.85 5.66
C THR A 140 21.28 -5.03 5.91
N LYS A 141 22.44 -5.44 5.37
CA LYS A 141 23.70 -4.70 5.54
C LYS A 141 23.62 -3.30 4.93
N GLU A 142 24.21 -2.31 5.61
CA GLU A 142 24.20 -0.89 5.20
C GLU A 142 24.70 -0.64 3.77
N ALA A 143 25.72 -1.39 3.32
CA ALA A 143 26.28 -1.19 1.97
C ALA A 143 25.23 -1.35 0.87
N TYR A 144 24.38 -2.37 0.98
CA TYR A 144 23.30 -2.58 -0.01
C TYR A 144 22.26 -1.48 0.03
N ALA A 145 21.87 -1.05 1.25
CA ALA A 145 20.95 0.07 1.40
C ALA A 145 21.52 1.37 0.80
N ILE A 146 22.81 1.65 1.02
CA ILE A 146 23.49 2.82 0.44
C ILE A 146 23.38 2.79 -1.08
N THR A 147 23.69 1.66 -1.73
CA THR A 147 23.59 1.53 -3.19
C THR A 147 22.17 1.82 -3.70
N VAL A 148 21.15 1.30 -3.02
CA VAL A 148 19.75 1.60 -3.38
C VAL A 148 19.46 3.09 -3.27
N PHE A 149 19.86 3.73 -2.15
CA PHE A 149 19.66 5.16 -1.95
C PHE A 149 20.43 6.02 -2.96
N GLU A 150 21.66 5.65 -3.31
CA GLU A 150 22.43 6.35 -4.35
C GLU A 150 21.71 6.35 -5.70
N ASN A 151 21.12 5.23 -6.08
CA ASN A 151 20.39 5.10 -7.34
C ASN A 151 19.12 5.96 -7.34
N ILE A 152 18.30 5.87 -6.29
CA ILE A 152 17.06 6.66 -6.22
C ILE A 152 17.33 8.15 -6.03
N PHE A 153 18.42 8.57 -5.38
CA PHE A 153 18.80 9.98 -5.30
C PHE A 153 19.20 10.56 -6.66
N LYS A 154 19.83 9.75 -7.52
CA LYS A 154 20.12 10.15 -8.91
C LYS A 154 18.86 10.30 -9.75
N GLU A 155 17.86 9.45 -9.53
CA GLU A 155 16.65 9.40 -10.33
C GLU A 155 15.59 10.42 -9.85
N TYR A 156 15.35 10.49 -8.54
CA TYR A 156 14.26 11.27 -7.95
C TYR A 156 14.72 12.53 -7.21
N GLY A 157 16.05 12.73 -7.08
CA GLY A 157 16.60 13.80 -6.26
C GLY A 157 16.69 13.43 -4.77
N ILE A 158 17.23 14.37 -3.99
CA ILE A 158 17.43 14.21 -2.55
C ILE A 158 16.20 14.74 -1.79
N PRO A 159 15.59 13.96 -0.89
CA PRO A 159 14.44 14.42 -0.11
C PRO A 159 14.87 15.36 1.02
N GLY A 160 13.94 16.18 1.51
CA GLY A 160 14.18 17.02 2.70
C GLY A 160 14.39 16.21 3.97
N ALA A 161 13.68 15.07 4.11
CA ALA A 161 13.79 14.18 5.27
C ALA A 161 13.57 12.71 4.89
N ILE A 162 14.15 11.80 5.68
CA ILE A 162 13.87 10.36 5.61
C ILE A 162 13.43 9.88 6.98
N ARG A 163 12.24 9.26 7.02
CA ARG A 163 11.65 8.64 8.21
C ARG A 163 11.83 7.14 8.17
N THR A 164 12.38 6.59 9.26
CA THR A 164 12.63 5.16 9.42
C THR A 164 12.16 4.66 10.78
N ASP A 165 12.16 3.36 10.94
CA ASP A 165 12.13 2.73 12.24
C ASP A 165 13.50 2.86 12.98
N ASN A 166 13.59 2.24 14.16
CA ASN A 166 14.82 2.21 14.95
C ASN A 166 15.66 0.95 14.69
N GLY A 167 15.35 0.20 13.64
CA GLY A 167 16.04 -1.03 13.28
C GLY A 167 17.35 -0.79 12.52
N VAL A 168 18.19 -1.82 12.48
CA VAL A 168 19.37 -1.87 11.59
C VAL A 168 18.86 -2.03 10.15
N PRO A 169 19.42 -1.30 9.16
CA PRO A 169 20.63 -0.47 9.18
C PRO A 169 20.39 1.02 9.46
N PHE A 170 19.17 1.43 9.73
CA PHE A 170 18.80 2.85 9.88
C PHE A 170 19.29 3.43 11.20
N SER A 171 19.44 2.58 12.22
CA SER A 171 19.90 2.94 13.55
C SER A 171 20.98 1.98 14.04
N SER A 172 21.85 2.47 14.92
CA SER A 172 22.87 1.66 15.59
C SER A 172 22.76 1.84 17.11
N PRO A 173 22.30 0.83 17.85
CA PRO A 173 22.11 0.95 19.31
C PRO A 173 23.37 1.35 20.08
N ASN A 174 24.54 1.00 19.54
CA ASN A 174 25.85 1.23 20.21
C ASN A 174 26.55 2.51 19.74
N ALA A 175 25.94 3.28 18.85
CA ALA A 175 26.55 4.50 18.32
C ALA A 175 26.00 5.74 19.05
N LEU A 176 26.79 6.81 19.01
CA LEU A 176 26.39 8.12 19.56
C LEU A 176 25.08 8.58 18.89
N TYR A 177 24.10 8.98 19.71
CA TYR A 177 22.74 9.32 19.27
C TYR A 177 22.03 8.21 18.46
N GLY A 178 22.51 6.97 18.55
CA GLY A 178 21.97 5.86 17.76
C GLY A 178 22.15 6.00 16.25
N LEU A 179 23.07 6.86 15.77
CA LEU A 179 23.29 7.11 14.35
C LEU A 179 24.07 5.95 13.73
N SER A 180 23.52 5.35 12.66
CA SER A 180 24.22 4.41 11.82
C SER A 180 25.09 5.15 10.80
N ARG A 181 25.96 4.43 10.08
CA ARG A 181 26.76 5.01 8.98
C ARG A 181 25.84 5.54 7.88
N LEU A 182 24.74 4.86 7.60
CA LEU A 182 23.72 5.27 6.65
C LEU A 182 23.06 6.59 7.07
N SER A 183 22.64 6.73 8.33
CA SER A 183 22.05 7.98 8.81
C SER A 183 23.05 9.13 8.88
N VAL A 184 24.32 8.86 9.20
CA VAL A 184 25.38 9.88 9.12
C VAL A 184 25.60 10.35 7.68
N TRP A 185 25.57 9.43 6.71
CA TRP A 185 25.68 9.77 5.30
C TRP A 185 24.52 10.66 4.83
N TRP A 186 23.29 10.34 5.22
CA TRP A 186 22.12 11.21 4.93
C TRP A 186 22.27 12.60 5.51
N LEU A 187 22.71 12.74 6.78
CA LEU A 187 22.97 14.05 7.40
C LEU A 187 24.02 14.86 6.63
N ARG A 188 25.08 14.22 6.12
CA ARG A 188 26.10 14.88 5.28
C ARG A 188 25.54 15.39 3.95
N LEU A 189 24.49 14.75 3.43
CA LEU A 189 23.77 15.18 2.23
C LEU A 189 22.71 16.27 2.52
N GLY A 190 22.60 16.71 3.78
CA GLY A 190 21.59 17.69 4.19
C GLY A 190 20.19 17.09 4.44
N ILE A 191 20.06 15.77 4.43
CA ILE A 191 18.79 15.09 4.66
C ILE A 191 18.53 15.02 6.17
N ARG A 192 17.35 15.46 6.62
CA ARG A 192 16.91 15.30 8.00
C ARG A 192 16.54 13.84 8.28
N VAL A 193 17.12 13.27 9.34
CA VAL A 193 16.79 11.89 9.78
C VAL A 193 15.67 11.95 10.82
N GLU A 194 14.54 11.33 10.49
CA GLU A 194 13.41 11.16 11.40
C GLU A 194 13.28 9.70 11.82
N ARG A 195 13.05 9.48 13.10
CA ARG A 195 12.81 8.15 13.65
C ARG A 195 11.46 8.10 14.34
N ILE A 196 10.71 7.04 14.10
CA ILE A 196 9.48 6.80 14.84
C ILE A 196 9.83 6.48 16.28
N GLU A 197 8.97 6.88 17.22
CA GLU A 197 9.13 6.50 18.61
C GLU A 197 8.99 4.99 18.80
N PRO A 198 9.84 4.37 19.64
CA PRO A 198 9.70 2.96 19.98
C PRO A 198 8.28 2.64 20.48
N GLY A 199 7.68 1.60 19.93
CA GLY A 199 6.32 1.19 20.31
C GLY A 199 5.19 2.02 19.68
N LYS A 200 5.47 2.99 18.79
CA LYS A 200 4.46 3.79 18.07
C LYS A 200 4.48 3.55 16.55
N PRO A 201 4.20 2.34 16.07
CA PRO A 201 4.21 2.03 14.65
C PRO A 201 3.23 2.88 13.83
N GLN A 202 2.20 3.45 14.48
CA GLN A 202 1.22 4.31 13.82
C GLN A 202 1.84 5.54 13.15
N GLN A 203 3.02 5.98 13.61
CA GLN A 203 3.77 7.10 13.02
C GLN A 203 4.25 6.79 11.59
N ASN A 204 4.37 5.49 11.23
CA ASN A 204 4.65 5.00 9.88
C ASN A 204 3.48 4.20 9.26
N GLY A 205 2.27 4.41 9.74
CA GLY A 205 1.09 3.61 9.37
C GLY A 205 0.73 3.61 7.88
N ARG A 206 1.17 4.63 7.11
CA ARG A 206 1.00 4.65 5.65
C ARG A 206 1.90 3.63 4.97
N HIS A 207 3.14 3.56 5.42
CA HIS A 207 4.14 2.61 4.93
C HIS A 207 3.77 1.17 5.30
N GLU A 208 3.35 0.93 6.54
CA GLU A 208 2.82 -0.37 6.97
C GLU A 208 1.63 -0.85 6.12
N ARG A 209 0.77 0.10 5.73
CA ARG A 209 -0.36 -0.21 4.84
C ARG A 209 0.10 -0.67 3.46
N MET A 210 1.13 -0.04 2.91
CA MET A 210 1.77 -0.45 1.65
C MET A 210 2.38 -1.85 1.80
N HIS A 211 3.12 -2.12 2.89
CA HIS A 211 3.67 -3.43 3.19
C HIS A 211 2.62 -4.55 3.24
N LEU A 212 1.43 -4.27 3.76
CA LEU A 212 0.34 -5.25 3.76
C LEU A 212 -0.10 -5.60 2.33
N THR A 213 -0.14 -4.61 1.43
CA THR A 213 -0.47 -4.83 0.02
C THR A 213 0.65 -5.58 -0.69
N LEU A 214 1.91 -5.16 -0.50
CA LEU A 214 3.10 -5.81 -1.05
C LEU A 214 3.14 -7.31 -0.65
N LYS A 215 2.90 -7.61 0.64
CA LYS A 215 2.85 -8.99 1.13
C LYS A 215 1.85 -9.86 0.37
N ARG A 216 0.71 -9.33 0.01
CA ARG A 216 -0.37 -10.08 -0.63
C ARG A 216 -0.21 -10.22 -2.13
N GLU A 217 0.41 -9.22 -2.76
CA GLU A 217 0.46 -9.15 -4.21
C GLU A 217 1.82 -9.53 -4.79
N ALA A 218 2.90 -9.32 -4.04
CA ALA A 218 4.25 -9.50 -4.56
C ALA A 218 5.15 -10.45 -3.77
N THR A 219 4.78 -10.85 -2.51
CA THR A 219 5.61 -11.81 -1.76
C THR A 219 4.93 -13.16 -1.53
N LYS A 220 3.66 -13.32 -1.93
CA LYS A 220 2.93 -14.58 -1.78
C LYS A 220 2.16 -14.92 -3.06
N PRO A 221 2.45 -16.07 -3.69
CA PRO A 221 3.59 -16.94 -3.43
C PRO A 221 4.92 -16.22 -3.68
N ALA A 222 6.01 -16.64 -3.03
CA ALA A 222 7.35 -16.14 -3.33
C ALA A 222 7.80 -16.70 -4.69
N GLU A 223 8.63 -15.93 -5.40
CA GLU A 223 9.23 -16.38 -6.64
C GLU A 223 10.41 -17.33 -6.38
N GLU A 224 10.87 -18.01 -7.43
CA GLU A 224 11.92 -19.01 -7.34
C GLU A 224 13.29 -18.42 -6.96
N ASN A 225 13.62 -17.27 -7.53
CA ASN A 225 14.90 -16.59 -7.37
C ASN A 225 14.78 -15.07 -7.31
N PHE A 226 15.90 -14.39 -6.97
CA PHE A 226 15.93 -12.94 -6.83
C PHE A 226 15.54 -12.18 -8.09
N LEU A 227 15.95 -12.61 -9.28
CA LEU A 227 15.63 -11.92 -10.54
C LEU A 227 14.12 -11.92 -10.79
N ARG A 228 13.47 -13.06 -10.66
CA ARG A 228 12.00 -13.16 -10.81
C ARG A 228 11.28 -12.38 -9.72
N GLN A 229 11.79 -12.44 -8.49
CA GLN A 229 11.21 -11.70 -7.39
C GLN A 229 11.33 -10.19 -7.59
N GLN A 230 12.48 -9.69 -8.07
CA GLN A 230 12.66 -8.28 -8.40
C GLN A 230 11.73 -7.84 -9.53
N SER A 231 11.67 -8.60 -10.62
CA SER A 231 10.71 -8.33 -11.72
C SER A 231 9.26 -8.23 -11.23
N ARG A 232 8.90 -9.02 -10.21
CA ARG A 232 7.59 -8.94 -9.59
C ARG A 232 7.42 -7.71 -8.71
N PHE A 233 8.47 -7.25 -8.03
CA PHE A 233 8.46 -5.98 -7.30
C PHE A 233 8.36 -4.79 -8.26
N ASP A 234 9.08 -4.82 -9.38
CA ASP A 234 9.05 -3.77 -10.41
C ASP A 234 7.67 -3.65 -11.05
N SER A 235 6.92 -4.74 -11.12
CA SER A 235 5.56 -4.76 -11.66
C SER A 235 4.46 -4.39 -10.64
N PHE A 236 4.81 -4.28 -9.36
CA PHE A 236 3.89 -3.96 -8.25
C PHE A 236 3.59 -2.48 -8.17
#